data_a7b7f6a5b2b959b2f2d57e6aec90f322
#
_entry.id   a7b7f6a5b2b959b2f2d57e6aec90f322
#
_cell.length_a   1.000
_cell.length_b   1.000
_cell.length_c   1.000
_cell.angle_alpha   90.00
_cell.angle_beta   90.00
_cell.angle_gamma   90.00
#
_symmetry.space_group_name_H-M   'P 1'
#
loop_
_entity.id
_entity.type
_entity.pdbx_description
1 polymer ?
#
loop_
_entity_poly.entity_id
_entity_poly.type
_entity_poly.pdbx_seq_one_letter_code
_entity_poly.pdbx_strand_id
1 'polypeptide(L)'
;MSKKQRQEYYTFVGRQQRPLFDDNYDDTVCLDERHRQAMIAYVHDNPRRAQLRRLLPDYMRRCLHVQIGGCSYGAFGNLFLLRWPRKVQVMCHRKHPITGHPYEETDDYARERIGWETAVMEGATVIVTPGISRGEQLIKNECIEQGYPLIHLQATPIGQYWKPEKTRFEACVRGSLLILAPWDLDTMGNVNNVPSDSDYSRFHNLNTLAAEICSFNGEAKIINKKNL
;
A
#
# COMPACT_ATOMS: atom_id res chain seq x y z
N MET A 1 -8.60 1.61 -28.70
CA MET A 1 -8.17 1.99 -30.07
C MET A 1 -6.72 1.57 -30.28
N SER A 2 -6.41 0.78 -31.33
CA SER A 2 -5.04 0.34 -31.61
C SER A 2 -4.17 1.51 -32.12
N LYS A 3 -2.79 1.37 -32.02
CA LYS A 3 -1.86 2.37 -32.59
C LYS A 3 -2.19 2.71 -34.06
N LYS A 4 -2.57 1.70 -34.84
CA LYS A 4 -2.92 1.82 -36.26
C LYS A 4 -4.22 2.67 -36.46
N GLN A 5 -5.24 2.39 -35.65
CA GLN A 5 -6.50 3.15 -35.68
C GLN A 5 -6.33 4.61 -35.25
N ARG A 6 -5.42 4.89 -34.29
CA ARG A 6 -5.06 6.28 -33.94
C ARG A 6 -4.38 6.99 -35.11
N GLN A 7 -3.45 6.34 -35.78
CA GLN A 7 -2.72 6.91 -36.89
C GLN A 7 -3.64 7.21 -38.08
N GLU A 8 -4.58 6.31 -38.40
CA GLU A 8 -5.61 6.49 -39.40
C GLU A 8 -6.55 7.66 -39.04
N TYR A 9 -6.96 7.77 -37.78
CA TYR A 9 -7.77 8.89 -37.30
C TYR A 9 -7.06 10.23 -37.44
N TYR A 10 -5.78 10.34 -37.06
CA TYR A 10 -5.00 11.57 -37.21
C TYR A 10 -4.77 11.95 -38.68
N THR A 11 -4.56 10.98 -39.55
CA THR A 11 -4.45 11.20 -40.99
C THR A 11 -5.75 11.73 -41.55
N PHE A 12 -6.88 11.20 -41.14
CA PHE A 12 -8.21 11.61 -41.57
C PHE A 12 -8.57 13.03 -41.09
N VAL A 13 -8.19 13.42 -39.90
CA VAL A 13 -8.54 14.76 -39.34
C VAL A 13 -7.54 15.84 -39.73
N GLY A 14 -6.52 15.51 -40.55
CA GLY A 14 -5.54 16.48 -41.07
C GLY A 14 -4.71 17.18 -40.00
N ARG A 15 -4.65 16.61 -38.79
CA ARG A 15 -3.86 17.14 -37.69
C ARG A 15 -2.44 16.60 -37.76
N GLN A 16 -1.51 17.44 -38.09
CA GLN A 16 -0.09 17.14 -37.96
C GLN A 16 0.28 17.00 -36.46
N GLN A 17 0.51 15.77 -36.05
CA GLN A 17 1.54 15.36 -35.10
C GLN A 17 1.47 15.75 -33.61
N ARG A 18 0.37 16.17 -33.06
CA ARG A 18 0.24 16.09 -31.60
C ARG A 18 -0.76 15.01 -31.26
N PRO A 19 -0.34 13.96 -30.50
CA PRO A 19 -1.31 13.00 -30.01
C PRO A 19 -2.37 13.75 -29.20
N LEU A 20 -3.64 13.44 -29.44
CA LEU A 20 -4.77 14.05 -28.72
C LEU A 20 -4.68 13.70 -27.21
N PHE A 21 -3.95 12.65 -26.91
CA PHE A 21 -3.71 12.12 -25.58
C PHE A 21 -2.21 11.90 -25.38
N ASP A 22 -1.74 12.15 -24.17
CA ASP A 22 -0.37 11.88 -23.72
C ASP A 22 -0.02 10.38 -23.90
N ASP A 23 1.27 10.06 -24.03
CA ASP A 23 1.77 8.68 -24.16
C ASP A 23 1.34 7.75 -23.01
N ASN A 24 0.82 8.30 -21.93
CA ASN A 24 0.30 7.60 -20.74
C ASN A 24 -1.23 7.45 -20.71
N TYR A 25 -1.91 7.61 -21.86
CA TYR A 25 -3.34 7.37 -21.94
C TYR A 25 -3.63 5.88 -21.84
N ASP A 26 -4.40 5.50 -20.84
CA ASP A 26 -4.84 4.12 -20.62
C ASP A 26 -6.11 3.84 -21.42
N ASP A 27 -5.99 3.01 -22.47
CA ASP A 27 -7.09 2.59 -23.34
C ASP A 27 -7.88 1.41 -22.75
N THR A 28 -8.11 1.38 -21.46
CA THR A 28 -8.86 0.28 -20.84
C THR A 28 -10.28 0.25 -21.33
N VAL A 29 -10.66 -0.87 -21.96
CA VAL A 29 -12.04 -1.09 -22.40
C VAL A 29 -12.91 -1.36 -21.19
N CYS A 30 -14.00 -0.60 -21.03
CA CYS A 30 -14.99 -0.87 -19.98
C CYS A 30 -15.79 -2.12 -20.35
N LEU A 31 -15.64 -3.18 -19.57
CA LEU A 31 -16.23 -4.48 -19.86
C LEU A 31 -17.72 -4.54 -19.48
N ASP A 32 -18.15 -3.71 -18.52
CA ASP A 32 -19.52 -3.65 -18.03
C ASP A 32 -19.87 -2.25 -17.51
N GLU A 33 -21.13 -2.04 -17.16
CA GLU A 33 -21.64 -0.77 -16.64
C GLU A 33 -21.01 -0.41 -15.29
N ARG A 34 -20.74 -1.38 -14.43
CA ARG A 34 -20.08 -1.15 -13.13
C ARG A 34 -18.66 -0.61 -13.33
N HIS A 35 -17.92 -1.22 -14.26
CA HIS A 35 -16.59 -0.76 -14.62
C HIS A 35 -16.63 0.65 -15.21
N ARG A 36 -17.58 0.93 -16.13
CA ARG A 36 -17.78 2.25 -16.69
C ARG A 36 -18.06 3.32 -15.63
N GLN A 37 -18.94 3.05 -14.69
CA GLN A 37 -19.24 3.97 -13.57
C GLN A 37 -18.02 4.22 -12.68
N ALA A 38 -17.24 3.17 -12.38
CA ALA A 38 -16.00 3.31 -11.62
C ALA A 38 -14.97 4.21 -12.34
N MET A 39 -14.83 4.06 -13.66
CA MET A 39 -13.94 4.90 -14.47
C MET A 39 -14.41 6.35 -14.53
N ILE A 40 -15.70 6.60 -14.69
CA ILE A 40 -16.28 7.95 -14.66
C ILE A 40 -15.99 8.60 -13.28
N ALA A 41 -16.29 7.91 -12.19
CA ALA A 41 -16.03 8.40 -10.85
C ALA A 41 -14.53 8.70 -10.62
N TYR A 42 -13.65 7.85 -11.14
CA TYR A 42 -12.21 8.07 -11.08
C TYR A 42 -11.78 9.34 -11.83
N VAL A 43 -12.28 9.54 -13.06
CA VAL A 43 -11.96 10.73 -13.86
C VAL A 43 -12.45 11.99 -13.16
N HIS A 44 -13.66 11.99 -12.62
CA HIS A 44 -14.20 13.12 -11.86
C HIS A 44 -13.40 13.45 -10.60
N ASP A 45 -12.84 12.45 -9.90
CA ASP A 45 -12.05 12.65 -8.68
C ASP A 45 -10.58 13.06 -8.96
N ASN A 46 -10.09 12.87 -10.18
CA ASN A 46 -8.69 13.14 -10.54
C ASN A 46 -8.23 14.58 -10.25
N PRO A 47 -8.99 15.65 -10.56
CA PRO A 47 -8.58 17.02 -10.27
C PRO A 47 -8.40 17.24 -8.77
N ARG A 48 -9.34 16.76 -7.94
CA ARG A 48 -9.26 16.81 -6.47
C ARG A 48 -8.03 16.06 -5.97
N ARG A 49 -7.78 14.85 -6.46
CA ARG A 49 -6.60 14.05 -6.09
C ARG A 49 -5.29 14.74 -6.48
N ALA A 50 -5.24 15.39 -7.64
CA ALA A 50 -4.07 16.16 -8.05
C ALA A 50 -3.85 17.38 -7.13
N GLN A 51 -4.90 18.10 -6.78
CA GLN A 51 -4.84 19.22 -5.85
C GLN A 51 -4.35 18.80 -4.46
N LEU A 52 -4.90 17.72 -3.89
CA LEU A 52 -4.50 17.21 -2.58
C LEU A 52 -3.01 16.80 -2.54
N ARG A 53 -2.48 16.21 -3.61
CA ARG A 53 -1.04 15.92 -3.69
C ARG A 53 -0.16 17.17 -3.66
N ARG A 54 -0.64 18.28 -4.24
CA ARG A 54 0.08 19.55 -4.20
C ARG A 54 0.02 20.22 -2.83
N LEU A 55 -1.13 20.13 -2.16
CA LEU A 55 -1.35 20.75 -0.85
C LEU A 55 -0.72 19.96 0.30
N LEU A 56 -0.63 18.64 0.17
CA LEU A 56 -0.15 17.72 1.20
C LEU A 56 1.03 16.86 0.68
N PRO A 57 2.15 17.50 0.23
CA PRO A 57 3.23 16.78 -0.42
C PRO A 57 3.89 15.72 0.50
N ASP A 58 3.93 15.96 1.80
CA ASP A 58 4.54 15.05 2.77
C ASP A 58 3.66 13.84 3.08
N TYR A 59 2.33 14.01 3.06
CA TYR A 59 1.36 12.92 3.31
C TYR A 59 1.03 12.11 2.06
N MET A 60 1.26 12.70 0.89
CA MET A 60 0.99 12.09 -0.41
C MET A 60 2.26 11.75 -1.18
N ARG A 61 3.36 11.60 -0.45
CA ARG A 61 4.69 11.37 -1.03
C ARG A 61 4.79 9.97 -1.61
N ARG A 62 5.27 9.89 -2.85
CA ARG A 62 5.72 8.64 -3.44
C ARG A 62 7.23 8.61 -3.46
N CYS A 63 7.81 7.53 -2.96
CA CYS A 63 9.23 7.26 -3.04
C CYS A 63 9.41 5.86 -3.63
N LEU A 64 10.15 5.75 -4.73
CA LEU A 64 10.38 4.44 -5.36
C LEU A 64 11.42 3.62 -4.59
N HIS A 65 12.37 4.29 -3.96
CA HIS A 65 13.41 3.63 -3.18
C HIS A 65 13.59 4.34 -1.84
N VAL A 66 13.13 3.68 -0.78
CA VAL A 66 13.34 4.09 0.62
C VAL A 66 14.07 2.98 1.32
N GLN A 67 15.23 3.28 1.88
CA GLN A 67 15.98 2.32 2.69
C GLN A 67 15.50 2.42 4.14
N ILE A 68 15.02 1.29 4.67
CA ILE A 68 14.61 1.13 6.06
C ILE A 68 15.35 -0.09 6.59
N GLY A 69 16.26 0.11 7.54
CA GLY A 69 17.16 -0.97 7.96
C GLY A 69 17.99 -1.51 6.81
N GLY A 70 18.00 -2.83 6.64
CA GLY A 70 18.70 -3.53 5.56
C GLY A 70 17.94 -3.62 4.24
N CYS A 71 16.66 -3.22 4.19
CA CYS A 71 15.78 -3.47 3.05
C CYS A 71 15.38 -2.20 2.30
N SER A 72 15.14 -2.35 0.99
CA SER A 72 14.68 -1.28 0.10
C SER A 72 13.18 -1.44 -0.20
N TYR A 73 12.44 -0.33 -0.11
CA TYR A 73 10.98 -0.31 -0.29
C TYR A 73 10.56 0.72 -1.32
N GLY A 74 9.52 0.41 -2.08
CA GLY A 74 8.63 1.42 -2.63
C GLY A 74 7.70 1.92 -1.52
N ALA A 75 7.49 3.23 -1.43
CA ALA A 75 6.68 3.84 -0.39
C ALA A 75 5.66 4.82 -0.95
N PHE A 76 4.47 4.88 -0.34
CA PHE A 76 3.47 5.90 -0.60
C PHE A 76 2.77 6.30 0.70
N GLY A 77 2.68 7.60 0.96
CA GLY A 77 1.98 8.14 2.13
C GLY A 77 2.89 8.87 3.11
N ASN A 78 2.50 8.89 4.37
CA ASN A 78 3.16 9.66 5.43
C ASN A 78 4.38 8.93 5.99
N LEU A 79 5.58 9.27 5.52
CA LEU A 79 6.84 8.71 6.01
C LEU A 79 7.17 9.09 7.47
N PHE A 80 6.53 10.13 8.04
CA PHE A 80 6.76 10.49 9.44
C PHE A 80 6.27 9.42 10.42
N LEU A 81 5.35 8.54 10.01
CA LEU A 81 4.92 7.39 10.83
C LEU A 81 6.07 6.45 11.20
N LEU A 82 7.13 6.38 10.39
CA LEU A 82 8.34 5.60 10.72
C LEU A 82 9.11 6.15 11.93
N ARG A 83 8.94 7.43 12.25
CA ARG A 83 9.61 8.10 13.37
C ARG A 83 8.83 8.04 14.67
N TRP A 84 7.63 7.49 14.65
CA TRP A 84 6.83 7.36 15.86
C TRP A 84 7.51 6.41 16.85
N PRO A 85 7.51 6.75 18.16
CA PRO A 85 8.32 6.03 19.15
C PRO A 85 7.83 4.61 19.39
N ARG A 86 6.51 4.38 19.28
CA ARG A 86 5.89 3.08 19.50
C ARG A 86 5.25 2.55 18.22
N LYS A 87 5.72 1.40 17.79
CA LYS A 87 5.16 0.65 16.65
C LYS A 87 4.77 -0.74 17.15
N VAL A 88 3.57 -1.16 16.82
CA VAL A 88 3.03 -2.44 17.26
C VAL A 88 2.67 -3.27 16.03
N GLN A 89 3.33 -4.43 15.91
CA GLN A 89 2.99 -5.38 14.87
C GLN A 89 1.67 -6.07 15.21
N VAL A 90 0.75 -6.10 14.25
CA VAL A 90 -0.43 -6.95 14.29
C VAL A 90 -0.19 -8.15 13.38
N MET A 91 -0.13 -9.32 14.01
CA MET A 91 0.02 -10.60 13.34
C MET A 91 -0.99 -11.58 13.94
N CYS A 92 -1.90 -12.10 13.14
CA CYS A 92 -2.94 -13.01 13.57
C CYS A 92 -2.79 -14.38 12.91
N HIS A 93 -3.06 -15.42 13.66
CA HIS A 93 -3.21 -16.76 13.08
C HIS A 93 -4.42 -16.80 12.12
N ARG A 94 -4.41 -17.70 11.13
CA ARG A 94 -5.58 -17.97 10.31
C ARG A 94 -6.65 -18.76 11.07
N LYS A 95 -6.19 -19.66 11.95
CA LYS A 95 -7.04 -20.48 12.78
C LYS A 95 -6.48 -20.50 14.20
N HIS A 96 -7.36 -20.55 15.17
CA HIS A 96 -6.98 -20.72 16.56
C HIS A 96 -6.26 -22.08 16.77
N PRO A 97 -5.07 -22.10 17.38
CA PRO A 97 -4.21 -23.29 17.41
C PRO A 97 -4.84 -24.48 18.16
N ILE A 98 -5.71 -24.22 19.14
CA ILE A 98 -6.35 -25.27 19.95
C ILE A 98 -7.71 -25.68 19.36
N THR A 99 -8.55 -24.72 19.00
CA THR A 99 -9.94 -25.00 18.59
C THR A 99 -10.10 -25.22 17.09
N GLY A 100 -9.15 -24.76 16.26
CA GLY A 100 -9.20 -24.82 14.81
C GLY A 100 -10.21 -23.86 14.16
N HIS A 101 -10.95 -23.08 14.95
CA HIS A 101 -11.88 -22.06 14.44
C HIS A 101 -11.14 -20.88 13.79
N PRO A 102 -11.78 -20.09 12.92
CA PRO A 102 -11.23 -18.84 12.43
C PRO A 102 -10.78 -17.97 13.61
N TYR A 103 -9.54 -17.45 13.56
CA TYR A 103 -8.98 -16.75 14.71
C TYR A 103 -9.75 -15.48 15.05
N GLU A 104 -10.22 -14.77 14.04
CA GLU A 104 -11.02 -13.55 14.17
C GLU A 104 -12.39 -13.73 14.84
N GLU A 105 -12.84 -14.97 15.03
CA GLU A 105 -14.11 -15.32 15.70
C GLU A 105 -13.89 -15.74 17.17
N THR A 106 -12.67 -15.63 17.69
CA THR A 106 -12.32 -16.09 19.04
C THR A 106 -12.23 -14.96 20.06
N ASP A 107 -12.41 -15.31 21.34
CA ASP A 107 -12.22 -14.38 22.45
C ASP A 107 -10.75 -13.88 22.56
N ASP A 108 -9.79 -14.69 22.11
CA ASP A 108 -8.39 -14.32 22.09
C ASP A 108 -8.16 -13.16 21.11
N TYR A 109 -8.71 -13.24 19.91
CA TYR A 109 -8.67 -12.14 18.97
C TYR A 109 -9.38 -10.89 19.50
N ALA A 110 -10.54 -11.04 20.13
CA ALA A 110 -11.26 -9.91 20.72
C ALA A 110 -10.42 -9.18 21.79
N ARG A 111 -9.71 -9.95 22.64
CA ARG A 111 -8.81 -9.36 23.65
C ARG A 111 -7.59 -8.68 23.04
N GLU A 112 -6.97 -9.28 22.03
CA GLU A 112 -5.83 -8.68 21.34
C GLU A 112 -6.25 -7.40 20.63
N ARG A 113 -7.43 -7.40 19.98
CA ARG A 113 -7.97 -6.22 19.29
C ARG A 113 -8.14 -5.05 20.26
N ILE A 114 -8.72 -5.29 21.44
CA ILE A 114 -8.85 -4.25 22.50
C ILE A 114 -7.46 -3.72 22.88
N GLY A 115 -6.46 -4.59 23.00
CA GLY A 115 -5.08 -4.19 23.31
C GLY A 115 -4.47 -3.27 22.25
N TRP A 116 -4.66 -3.56 20.97
CA TRP A 116 -4.19 -2.71 19.87
C TRP A 116 -4.92 -1.37 19.82
N GLU A 117 -6.25 -1.39 19.97
CA GLU A 117 -7.07 -0.17 20.00
C GLU A 117 -6.66 0.73 21.16
N THR A 118 -6.51 0.16 22.36
CA THR A 118 -6.05 0.90 23.54
C THR A 118 -4.69 1.53 23.30
N ALA A 119 -3.73 0.78 22.73
CA ALA A 119 -2.40 1.28 22.45
C ALA A 119 -2.40 2.48 21.47
N VAL A 120 -3.31 2.48 20.50
CA VAL A 120 -3.48 3.59 19.57
C VAL A 120 -4.16 4.78 20.26
N MET A 121 -5.18 4.55 21.07
CA MET A 121 -5.93 5.59 21.80
C MET A 121 -5.09 6.29 22.87
N GLU A 122 -4.14 5.59 23.49
CA GLU A 122 -3.14 6.17 24.39
C GLU A 122 -2.20 7.16 23.69
N GLY A 123 -2.16 7.13 22.35
CA GLY A 123 -1.38 8.02 21.52
C GLY A 123 0.04 7.54 21.23
N ALA A 124 0.69 8.19 20.26
CA ALA A 124 2.06 7.93 19.81
C ALA A 124 2.35 6.47 19.39
N THR A 125 1.31 5.66 19.11
CA THR A 125 1.43 4.27 18.64
C THR A 125 0.98 4.16 17.20
N VAL A 126 1.76 3.44 16.38
CA VAL A 126 1.46 3.09 14.99
C VAL A 126 1.24 1.60 14.88
N ILE A 127 0.16 1.18 14.25
CA ILE A 127 -0.06 -0.21 13.88
C ILE A 127 0.77 -0.55 12.65
N VAL A 128 1.43 -1.71 12.67
CA VAL A 128 2.20 -2.23 11.53
C VAL A 128 1.65 -3.61 11.16
N THR A 129 1.16 -3.76 9.93
CA THR A 129 0.63 -5.06 9.49
C THR A 129 0.70 -5.23 7.98
N PRO A 130 1.00 -6.45 7.49
CA PRO A 130 0.84 -6.80 6.08
C PRO A 130 -0.61 -7.15 5.70
N GLY A 131 -1.51 -7.38 6.66
CA GLY A 131 -2.91 -7.68 6.41
C GLY A 131 -3.11 -9.01 5.66
N ILE A 132 -2.37 -10.06 6.04
CA ILE A 132 -2.36 -11.37 5.36
C ILE A 132 -3.57 -12.20 5.80
N SER A 133 -3.72 -12.40 7.11
CA SER A 133 -4.85 -13.14 7.68
C SER A 133 -6.13 -12.31 7.69
N ARG A 134 -7.26 -12.96 7.87
CA ARG A 134 -8.56 -12.27 7.95
C ARG A 134 -8.59 -11.30 9.14
N GLY A 135 -8.08 -11.72 10.31
CA GLY A 135 -7.99 -10.86 11.49
C GLY A 135 -7.15 -9.60 11.23
N GLU A 136 -5.98 -9.76 10.61
CA GLU A 136 -5.13 -8.61 10.23
C GLU A 136 -5.81 -7.68 9.23
N GLN A 137 -6.57 -8.23 8.26
CA GLN A 137 -7.33 -7.44 7.28
C GLN A 137 -8.40 -6.60 7.97
N LEU A 138 -9.09 -7.16 8.97
CA LEU A 138 -10.10 -6.44 9.74
C LEU A 138 -9.47 -5.25 10.48
N ILE A 139 -8.37 -5.45 11.20
CA ILE A 139 -7.65 -4.38 11.89
C ILE A 139 -7.12 -3.33 10.92
N LYS A 140 -6.50 -3.76 9.80
CA LYS A 140 -6.06 -2.84 8.75
C LYS A 140 -7.21 -1.95 8.25
N ASN A 141 -8.36 -2.54 7.94
CA ASN A 141 -9.51 -1.80 7.43
C ASN A 141 -10.06 -0.84 8.48
N GLU A 142 -10.14 -1.27 9.73
CA GLU A 142 -10.55 -0.44 10.85
C GLU A 142 -9.61 0.77 11.02
N CYS A 143 -8.29 0.57 10.99
CA CYS A 143 -7.33 1.68 11.02
C CYS A 143 -7.55 2.67 9.87
N ILE A 144 -7.82 2.17 8.66
CA ILE A 144 -8.10 3.02 7.49
C ILE A 144 -9.40 3.82 7.69
N GLU A 145 -10.46 3.20 8.19
CA GLU A 145 -11.77 3.82 8.39
C GLU A 145 -11.73 4.86 9.52
N GLN A 146 -11.20 4.48 10.67
CA GLN A 146 -11.11 5.33 11.86
C GLN A 146 -10.01 6.39 11.79
N GLY A 147 -9.06 6.25 10.84
CA GLY A 147 -7.92 7.15 10.71
C GLY A 147 -6.82 6.89 11.74
N TYR A 148 -6.75 5.68 12.27
CA TYR A 148 -5.67 5.28 13.17
C TYR A 148 -4.33 5.19 12.40
N PRO A 149 -3.21 5.57 13.05
CA PRO A 149 -1.89 5.50 12.43
C PRO A 149 -1.51 4.09 12.02
N LEU A 150 -1.26 3.89 10.72
CA LEU A 150 -1.03 2.58 10.11
C LEU A 150 0.17 2.60 9.16
N ILE A 151 1.07 1.65 9.33
CA ILE A 151 2.05 1.25 8.33
C ILE A 151 1.60 -0.09 7.74
N HIS A 152 1.20 -0.07 6.48
CA HIS A 152 0.74 -1.27 5.76
C HIS A 152 1.81 -1.76 4.80
N LEU A 153 2.24 -3.01 4.98
CA LEU A 153 3.14 -3.68 4.04
C LEU A 153 2.32 -4.44 2.99
N GLN A 154 2.65 -4.27 1.72
CA GLN A 154 2.02 -5.02 0.64
C GLN A 154 3.05 -5.75 -0.21
N ALA A 155 2.68 -6.92 -0.75
CA ALA A 155 3.54 -7.68 -1.66
C ALA A 155 3.65 -7.03 -3.05
N THR A 156 2.59 -6.34 -3.49
CA THR A 156 2.56 -5.71 -4.81
C THR A 156 3.49 -4.49 -4.85
N PRO A 157 4.47 -4.44 -5.76
CA PRO A 157 5.41 -3.33 -5.86
C PRO A 157 4.73 -1.98 -6.09
N ILE A 158 5.33 -0.92 -5.53
CA ILE A 158 4.91 0.47 -5.77
C ILE A 158 5.78 1.05 -6.90
N GLY A 159 5.29 0.94 -8.13
CA GLY A 159 5.94 1.50 -9.30
C GLY A 159 5.62 2.98 -9.54
N GLN A 160 6.18 3.52 -10.62
CA GLN A 160 6.04 4.94 -10.99
C GLN A 160 4.57 5.38 -11.16
N TYR A 161 3.70 4.52 -11.66
CA TYR A 161 2.28 4.83 -11.94
C TYR A 161 1.32 4.25 -10.91
N TRP A 162 1.84 3.51 -9.92
CA TRP A 162 1.00 2.92 -8.89
C TRP A 162 0.26 4.01 -8.10
N LYS A 163 -1.01 3.77 -7.80
CA LYS A 163 -1.88 4.68 -7.05
C LYS A 163 -2.70 3.87 -6.04
N PRO A 164 -2.87 4.39 -4.80
CA PRO A 164 -3.73 3.72 -3.83
C PRO A 164 -5.20 3.80 -4.24
N GLU A 165 -5.98 2.81 -3.83
CA GLU A 165 -7.43 2.81 -3.92
C GLU A 165 -8.05 4.01 -3.17
N LYS A 166 -9.34 4.29 -3.41
CA LYS A 166 -10.02 5.47 -2.85
C LYS A 166 -9.90 5.54 -1.33
N THR A 167 -10.21 4.47 -0.60
CA THR A 167 -10.16 4.45 0.87
C THR A 167 -8.75 4.67 1.40
N ARG A 168 -7.75 3.98 0.82
CA ARG A 168 -6.34 4.17 1.17
C ARG A 168 -5.81 5.55 0.79
N PHE A 169 -6.30 6.11 -0.33
CA PHE A 169 -5.95 7.47 -0.72
C PHE A 169 -6.42 8.48 0.33
N GLU A 170 -7.67 8.37 0.79
CA GLU A 170 -8.21 9.26 1.84
C GLU A 170 -7.48 9.10 3.18
N ALA A 171 -7.06 7.88 3.54
CA ALA A 171 -6.24 7.67 4.73
C ALA A 171 -4.85 8.33 4.62
N CYS A 172 -4.23 8.31 3.42
CA CYS A 172 -2.99 9.07 3.18
C CYS A 172 -3.23 10.59 3.29
N VAL A 173 -4.34 11.11 2.75
CA VAL A 173 -4.70 12.53 2.87
C VAL A 173 -4.81 12.96 4.33
N ARG A 174 -5.36 12.12 5.20
CA ARG A 174 -5.41 12.35 6.65
C ARG A 174 -4.05 12.26 7.34
N GLY A 175 -3.01 11.79 6.64
CA GLY A 175 -1.69 11.56 7.21
C GLY A 175 -1.59 10.30 8.08
N SER A 176 -2.64 9.48 8.13
CA SER A 176 -2.71 8.29 8.99
C SER A 176 -2.16 7.01 8.35
N LEU A 177 -1.78 7.02 7.07
CA LEU A 177 -1.35 5.83 6.35
C LEU A 177 0.01 6.00 5.67
N LEU A 178 0.87 5.01 5.88
CA LEU A 178 2.05 4.75 5.08
C LEU A 178 1.94 3.35 4.47
N ILE A 179 2.09 3.24 3.15
CA ILE A 179 2.12 1.97 2.42
C ILE A 179 3.56 1.69 2.02
N LEU A 180 4.05 0.51 2.33
CA LEU A 180 5.39 0.03 2.00
C LEU A 180 5.30 -1.25 1.16
N ALA A 181 6.13 -1.36 0.14
CA ALA A 181 6.27 -2.56 -0.67
C ALA A 181 7.76 -2.88 -0.84
N PRO A 182 8.25 -3.98 -0.26
CA PRO A 182 9.66 -4.36 -0.39
C PRO A 182 9.96 -4.73 -1.85
N TRP A 183 11.14 -4.32 -2.34
CA TRP A 183 11.60 -4.62 -3.70
C TRP A 183 12.13 -6.05 -3.82
N ASP A 184 12.73 -6.57 -2.77
CA ASP A 184 13.44 -7.85 -2.77
C ASP A 184 12.64 -8.99 -2.10
N LEU A 185 11.30 -8.84 -2.04
CA LEU A 185 10.44 -9.79 -1.32
C LEU A 185 10.60 -11.24 -1.78
N ASP A 186 10.73 -11.44 -3.10
CA ASP A 186 10.81 -12.76 -3.72
C ASP A 186 12.24 -13.35 -3.69
N THR A 187 13.24 -12.53 -3.38
CA THR A 187 14.65 -12.94 -3.27
C THR A 187 15.14 -13.08 -1.83
N MET A 188 14.33 -12.66 -0.86
CA MET A 188 14.64 -12.85 0.56
C MET A 188 14.75 -14.35 0.89
N GLY A 189 15.78 -14.69 1.67
CA GLY A 189 16.10 -16.07 2.01
C GLY A 189 14.92 -16.89 2.52
N ASN A 190 14.91 -18.15 2.20
CA ASN A 190 13.84 -19.08 2.48
C ASN A 190 14.08 -19.81 3.81
N VAL A 191 13.20 -19.64 4.77
CA VAL A 191 13.34 -20.20 6.13
C VAL A 191 13.06 -21.71 6.17
N ASN A 192 12.33 -22.27 5.18
CA ASN A 192 11.84 -23.66 5.22
C ASN A 192 11.98 -24.46 3.93
N ASN A 193 12.97 -24.19 3.08
CA ASN A 193 13.11 -24.82 1.75
C ASN A 193 11.87 -24.74 0.84
N VAL A 194 10.99 -23.78 1.09
CA VAL A 194 9.82 -23.48 0.26
C VAL A 194 10.30 -22.59 -0.91
N PRO A 195 9.82 -22.72 -2.15
CA PRO A 195 10.18 -21.82 -3.23
C PRO A 195 10.03 -20.36 -2.85
N SER A 196 11.02 -19.53 -3.17
CA SER A 196 11.08 -18.10 -2.75
C SER A 196 9.91 -17.26 -3.28
N ASP A 197 9.30 -17.68 -4.38
CA ASP A 197 8.15 -17.07 -5.03
C ASP A 197 6.79 -17.62 -4.54
N SER A 198 6.79 -18.59 -3.59
CA SER A 198 5.56 -19.12 -3.04
C SER A 198 4.85 -18.07 -2.16
N ASP A 199 3.52 -18.09 -2.16
CA ASP A 199 2.72 -17.22 -1.28
C ASP A 199 3.09 -17.35 0.19
N TYR A 200 3.42 -18.57 0.63
CA TYR A 200 3.83 -18.82 2.02
C TYR A 200 5.13 -18.11 2.37
N SER A 201 6.16 -18.22 1.50
CA SER A 201 7.44 -17.54 1.70
C SER A 201 7.26 -16.02 1.71
N ARG A 202 6.50 -15.48 0.75
CA ARG A 202 6.21 -14.04 0.68
C ARG A 202 5.50 -13.52 1.93
N PHE A 203 4.53 -14.27 2.45
CA PHE A 203 3.80 -13.89 3.67
C PHE A 203 4.69 -13.94 4.91
N HIS A 204 5.55 -14.97 5.01
CA HIS A 204 6.53 -15.06 6.09
C HIS A 204 7.50 -13.87 6.05
N ASN A 205 8.05 -13.56 4.87
CA ASN A 205 8.96 -12.44 4.67
C ASN A 205 8.30 -11.10 5.01
N LEU A 206 7.03 -10.88 4.63
CA LEU A 206 6.29 -9.67 5.00
C LEU A 206 6.11 -9.53 6.51
N ASN A 207 5.84 -10.61 7.23
CA ASN A 207 5.75 -10.59 8.69
C ASN A 207 7.09 -10.29 9.35
N THR A 208 8.18 -10.85 8.84
CA THR A 208 9.55 -10.55 9.30
C THR A 208 9.88 -9.08 9.09
N LEU A 209 9.60 -8.54 7.91
CA LEU A 209 9.81 -7.12 7.61
C LEU A 209 8.94 -6.20 8.47
N ALA A 210 7.71 -6.61 8.80
CA ALA A 210 6.86 -5.86 9.71
C ALA A 210 7.47 -5.78 11.13
N ALA A 211 8.06 -6.87 11.62
CA ALA A 211 8.77 -6.90 12.90
C ALA A 211 10.03 -5.98 12.87
N GLU A 212 10.79 -6.01 11.77
CA GLU A 212 11.94 -5.14 11.60
C GLU A 212 11.54 -3.65 11.58
N ILE A 213 10.43 -3.30 10.93
CA ILE A 213 9.89 -1.92 10.93
C ILE A 213 9.46 -1.51 12.34
N CYS A 214 8.87 -2.41 13.12
CA CYS A 214 8.52 -2.12 14.52
C CYS A 214 9.76 -1.81 15.37
N SER A 215 10.85 -2.51 15.13
CA SER A 215 12.13 -2.32 15.83
C SER A 215 12.95 -1.15 15.29
N PHE A 216 12.57 -0.59 14.14
CA PHE A 216 13.33 0.46 13.48
C PHE A 216 13.13 1.82 14.19
N ASN A 217 14.21 2.38 14.70
CA ASN A 217 14.25 3.68 15.36
C ASN A 217 15.16 4.70 14.63
N GLY A 218 15.63 4.35 13.42
CA GLY A 218 16.50 5.18 12.60
C GLY A 218 15.73 6.13 11.68
N GLU A 219 16.49 6.86 10.87
CA GLU A 219 15.92 7.65 9.77
C GLU A 219 15.87 6.84 8.48
N ALA A 220 14.71 6.84 7.83
CA ALA A 220 14.56 6.26 6.51
C ALA A 220 15.32 7.09 5.48
N LYS A 221 16.19 6.45 4.69
CA LYS A 221 16.98 7.14 3.66
C LYS A 221 16.26 7.04 2.32
N ILE A 222 15.93 8.19 1.74
CA ILE A 222 15.35 8.24 0.38
C ILE A 222 16.50 8.22 -0.63
N ILE A 223 16.55 7.18 -1.45
CA ILE A 223 17.56 7.05 -2.51
C ILE A 223 16.99 7.68 -3.78
N ASN A 224 17.51 8.84 -4.15
CA ASN A 224 17.15 9.47 -5.42
C ASN A 224 17.95 8.80 -6.57
N LYS A 225 17.25 8.43 -7.67
CA LYS A 225 17.87 7.82 -8.87
C LYS A 225 19.01 8.61 -9.53
N LYS A 226 19.34 9.81 -9.05
CA LYS A 226 20.48 10.59 -9.56
C LYS A 226 21.85 10.07 -9.06
N ASN A 227 21.86 9.10 -8.13
CA ASN A 227 23.05 8.56 -7.49
C ASN A 227 23.21 7.03 -7.67
N LEU A 228 22.51 6.44 -8.67
CA LEU A 228 22.68 5.05 -9.08
C LEU A 228 23.27 5.02 -10.51
#